data_af037e6e6b91a8f9f5da0ff63e0eaf46
#
_entry.id   af037e6e6b91a8f9f5da0ff63e0eaf46
#
_cell.length_a   1.000
_cell.length_b   1.000
_cell.length_c   1.000
_cell.angle_alpha   90.00
_cell.angle_beta   90.00
_cell.angle_gamma   90.00
#
_symmetry.space_group_name_H-M   'P 1'
#
loop_
_entity.id
_entity.type
_entity.pdbx_description
1 polymer ?
#
loop_
_entity_poly.entity_id
_entity_poly.type
_entity_poly.pdbx_seq_one_letter_code
_entity_poly.pdbx_strand_id
1 'polypeptide(L)'
;MKKLIALHLVFIATFYTYSQSLKTLATATTNQNIIDYVHSVDSTIIVIDFLQLKKSKWKSTFKTVSGLILSGGKDVGPKNYGVKDTFNLCITDPKRDEVELFLLSSALNDSLPILGICRGHQMTNVGQGGALYQDIPLQHKSDIKVIHRDSLQENYVYHDIELDTTSALFEIYGTRHLNVNSFHHQAVINEGGSMRTVARAADGICEAAEWGKGLDDRWIIGVQFHPERQFKTESIHTKLIKAYIEACFP
;
A
#
# COMPACT_ATOMS: atom_id res chain seq x y z
N MET A 1 51.10 36.99 52.18
CA MET A 1 50.04 37.36 51.22
C MET A 1 49.94 36.30 50.19
N LYS A 2 49.00 35.35 50.37
CA LYS A 2 48.73 34.25 49.40
C LYS A 2 47.57 34.70 48.51
N LYS A 3 47.79 34.85 47.18
CA LYS A 3 46.77 35.15 46.19
C LYS A 3 46.04 33.85 45.85
N LEU A 4 44.75 33.79 46.13
CA LEU A 4 43.84 32.74 45.72
C LEU A 4 43.43 33.02 44.26
N ILE A 5 43.81 32.11 43.33
CA ILE A 5 43.35 32.17 41.95
C ILE A 5 42.08 31.32 41.90
N ALA A 6 40.94 31.99 41.72
CA ALA A 6 39.66 31.31 41.49
C ALA A 6 39.58 30.85 40.02
N LEU A 7 39.58 29.55 39.81
CA LEU A 7 39.41 28.93 38.50
C LEU A 7 37.90 28.82 38.21
N HIS A 8 37.40 29.66 37.28
CA HIS A 8 36.02 29.56 36.80
C HIS A 8 35.95 28.47 35.71
N LEU A 9 35.40 27.34 36.08
CA LEU A 9 35.01 26.30 35.12
C LEU A 9 33.71 26.74 34.43
N VAL A 10 33.79 27.14 33.16
CA VAL A 10 32.62 27.37 32.30
C VAL A 10 32.17 26.02 31.75
N PHE A 11 31.07 25.51 32.28
CA PHE A 11 30.40 24.35 31.70
C PHE A 11 29.66 24.81 30.44
N ILE A 12 30.19 24.51 29.25
CA ILE A 12 29.49 24.68 27.99
C ILE A 12 28.62 23.38 27.81
N ALA A 13 27.37 23.48 28.20
CA ALA A 13 26.38 22.46 27.88
C ALA A 13 26.02 22.59 26.40
N THR A 14 26.59 21.76 25.56
CA THR A 14 26.18 21.59 24.17
C THR A 14 24.85 20.87 24.17
N PHE A 15 23.77 21.61 24.02
CA PHE A 15 22.44 21.03 23.69
C PHE A 15 22.51 20.50 22.25
N TYR A 16 22.73 19.21 22.09
CA TYR A 16 22.40 18.53 20.84
C TYR A 16 20.88 18.52 20.71
N THR A 17 20.31 19.48 19.99
CA THR A 17 18.95 19.39 19.52
C THR A 17 18.94 18.30 18.47
N TYR A 18 18.53 17.10 18.85
CA TYR A 18 18.19 16.02 17.93
C TYR A 18 16.92 16.47 17.20
N SER A 19 17.08 17.07 16.02
CA SER A 19 15.95 17.30 15.12
C SER A 19 15.51 15.94 14.63
N GLN A 20 14.51 15.34 15.30
CA GLN A 20 13.83 14.18 14.74
C GLN A 20 13.23 14.59 13.39
N SER A 21 13.75 14.03 12.30
CA SER A 21 13.12 14.20 11.00
C SER A 21 11.68 13.71 11.08
N LEU A 22 10.73 14.48 10.58
CA LEU A 22 9.33 14.11 10.57
C LEU A 22 9.17 12.80 9.80
N LYS A 23 8.51 11.82 10.41
CA LYS A 23 8.14 10.58 9.74
C LYS A 23 6.94 10.84 8.83
N THR A 24 7.13 10.72 7.52
CA THR A 24 6.08 11.04 6.54
C THR A 24 5.91 9.93 5.51
N LEU A 25 4.67 9.64 5.17
CA LEU A 25 4.28 8.71 4.11
C LEU A 25 3.45 9.43 3.05
N ALA A 26 3.60 9.04 1.79
CA ALA A 26 2.78 9.54 0.70
C ALA A 26 1.54 8.66 0.48
N THR A 27 0.42 9.29 0.13
CA THR A 27 -0.74 8.62 -0.47
C THR A 27 -1.38 9.53 -1.51
N ALA A 28 -2.12 8.95 -2.46
CA ALA A 28 -2.92 9.77 -3.39
C ALA A 28 -4.10 10.40 -2.67
N THR A 29 -4.78 9.65 -1.81
CA THR A 29 -5.90 10.14 -1.00
C THR A 29 -5.92 9.47 0.37
N THR A 30 -6.16 10.26 1.40
CA THR A 30 -6.34 9.76 2.77
C THR A 30 -7.80 9.44 3.04
N ASN A 31 -8.00 8.49 3.96
CA ASN A 31 -9.24 8.27 4.67
C ASN A 31 -8.93 7.83 6.09
N GLN A 32 -9.93 7.89 6.99
CA GLN A 32 -9.71 7.61 8.40
C GLN A 32 -9.18 6.18 8.65
N ASN A 33 -9.59 5.19 7.85
CA ASN A 33 -9.11 3.81 8.04
C ASN A 33 -7.61 3.67 7.76
N ILE A 34 -7.09 4.35 6.74
CA ILE A 34 -5.63 4.36 6.45
C ILE A 34 -4.88 5.07 7.58
N ILE A 35 -5.38 6.21 8.06
CA ILE A 35 -4.77 6.94 9.17
C ILE A 35 -4.76 6.08 10.43
N ASP A 36 -5.90 5.49 10.79
CA ASP A 36 -6.01 4.61 11.96
C ASP A 36 -5.08 3.39 11.84
N TYR A 37 -4.96 2.83 10.62
CA TYR A 37 -4.11 1.68 10.37
C TYR A 37 -2.63 1.99 10.56
N VAL A 38 -2.15 3.12 10.01
CA VAL A 38 -0.78 3.63 10.24
C VAL A 38 -0.57 3.94 11.72
N HIS A 39 -1.50 4.67 12.34
CA HIS A 39 -1.42 5.11 13.73
C HIS A 39 -1.57 3.97 14.74
N SER A 40 -2.05 2.80 14.34
CA SER A 40 -2.04 1.60 15.19
C SER A 40 -0.62 1.11 15.53
N VAL A 41 0.38 1.53 14.75
CA VAL A 41 1.80 1.22 14.97
C VAL A 41 2.57 2.44 15.47
N ASP A 42 2.41 3.60 14.83
CA ASP A 42 3.11 4.84 15.22
C ASP A 42 2.25 6.06 14.91
N SER A 43 1.69 6.66 15.95
CA SER A 43 0.82 7.84 15.84
C SER A 43 1.54 9.14 15.46
N THR A 44 2.87 9.14 15.41
CA THR A 44 3.67 10.32 15.01
C THR A 44 3.84 10.43 13.50
N ILE A 45 3.48 9.39 12.74
CA ILE A 45 3.62 9.37 11.28
C ILE A 45 2.55 10.26 10.63
N ILE A 46 2.99 11.16 9.76
CA ILE A 46 2.13 12.03 8.98
C ILE A 46 1.88 11.40 7.61
N VAL A 47 0.62 11.17 7.25
CA VAL A 47 0.22 10.68 5.93
C VAL A 47 -0.18 11.87 5.06
N ILE A 48 0.59 12.13 4.00
CA ILE A 48 0.40 13.29 3.12
C ILE A 48 -0.50 12.91 1.95
N ASP A 49 -1.65 13.60 1.81
CA ASP A 49 -2.61 13.45 0.71
C ASP A 49 -2.19 14.29 -0.49
N PHE A 50 -1.76 13.64 -1.56
CA PHE A 50 -1.27 14.33 -2.76
C PHE A 50 -2.37 14.88 -3.66
N LEU A 51 -3.61 14.38 -3.59
CA LEU A 51 -4.75 14.97 -4.30
C LEU A 51 -5.11 16.37 -3.78
N GLN A 52 -4.76 16.67 -2.51
CA GLN A 52 -4.96 18.00 -1.92
C GLN A 52 -3.84 18.99 -2.30
N LEU A 53 -2.75 18.50 -2.89
CA LEU A 53 -1.63 19.34 -3.27
C LEU A 53 -1.78 19.87 -4.69
N LYS A 54 -1.30 21.12 -4.91
CA LYS A 54 -1.10 21.61 -6.28
C LYS A 54 -0.01 20.77 -6.96
N LYS A 55 -0.20 20.43 -8.24
CA LYS A 55 0.74 19.62 -9.03
C LYS A 55 2.19 20.16 -8.99
N SER A 56 2.37 21.48 -8.92
CA SER A 56 3.69 22.13 -8.80
C SER A 56 4.44 21.77 -7.49
N LYS A 57 3.75 21.26 -6.48
CA LYS A 57 4.32 20.85 -5.20
C LYS A 57 4.65 19.36 -5.11
N TRP A 58 4.15 18.53 -6.02
CA TRP A 58 4.31 17.08 -5.93
C TRP A 58 5.78 16.65 -5.80
N LYS A 59 6.65 17.09 -6.73
CA LYS A 59 8.07 16.71 -6.70
C LYS A 59 8.80 17.14 -5.42
N SER A 60 8.54 18.35 -4.93
CA SER A 60 9.21 18.84 -3.71
C SER A 60 8.70 18.13 -2.46
N THR A 61 7.39 17.87 -2.36
CA THR A 61 6.80 17.16 -1.22
C THR A 61 7.20 15.68 -1.24
N PHE A 62 7.26 15.04 -2.43
CA PHE A 62 7.65 13.62 -2.52
C PHE A 62 9.05 13.34 -1.97
N LYS A 63 9.98 14.30 -2.06
CA LYS A 63 11.34 14.17 -1.49
C LYS A 63 11.39 14.10 0.03
N THR A 64 10.28 14.36 0.71
CA THR A 64 10.22 14.33 2.19
C THR A 64 9.58 13.05 2.73
N VAL A 65 9.09 12.15 1.88
CA VAL A 65 8.41 10.93 2.32
C VAL A 65 9.35 9.72 2.32
N SER A 66 9.10 8.78 3.21
CA SER A 66 9.87 7.55 3.37
C SER A 66 9.17 6.30 2.82
N GLY A 67 7.94 6.43 2.33
CA GLY A 67 7.19 5.33 1.76
C GLY A 67 5.90 5.78 1.09
N LEU A 68 5.28 4.86 0.33
CA LEU A 68 4.04 5.09 -0.40
C LEU A 68 2.96 4.09 0.01
N ILE A 69 1.78 4.59 0.42
CA ILE A 69 0.57 3.78 0.58
C ILE A 69 -0.43 4.18 -0.51
N LEU A 70 -0.80 3.23 -1.37
CA LEU A 70 -1.91 3.39 -2.30
C LEU A 70 -3.15 2.71 -1.73
N SER A 71 -4.18 3.49 -1.40
CA SER A 71 -5.40 3.01 -0.74
C SER A 71 -6.46 2.49 -1.73
N GLY A 72 -7.45 1.77 -1.21
CA GLY A 72 -8.65 1.37 -1.95
C GLY A 72 -9.46 2.54 -2.49
N GLY A 73 -10.42 2.26 -3.39
CA GLY A 73 -11.28 3.28 -3.99
C GLY A 73 -11.92 2.87 -5.30
N LYS A 74 -12.32 3.85 -6.11
CA LYS A 74 -12.90 3.66 -7.44
C LYS A 74 -11.96 2.88 -8.37
N ASP A 75 -12.48 2.39 -9.48
CA ASP A 75 -11.77 1.53 -10.42
C ASP A 75 -10.54 2.22 -11.04
N VAL A 76 -9.52 1.42 -11.34
CA VAL A 76 -8.40 1.86 -12.17
C VAL A 76 -8.90 2.02 -13.60
N GLY A 77 -8.65 3.19 -14.20
CA GLY A 77 -9.12 3.48 -15.54
C GLY A 77 -8.55 2.52 -16.59
N PRO A 78 -9.39 1.86 -17.42
CA PRO A 78 -8.95 0.87 -18.42
C PRO A 78 -7.87 1.35 -19.37
N LYS A 79 -7.88 2.64 -19.69
CA LYS A 79 -6.84 3.29 -20.52
C LYS A 79 -5.42 3.13 -19.94
N ASN A 80 -5.28 2.99 -18.63
CA ASN A 80 -3.97 2.92 -17.97
C ASN A 80 -3.30 1.55 -18.16
N TYR A 81 -4.07 0.52 -18.56
CA TYR A 81 -3.56 -0.80 -18.95
C TYR A 81 -3.89 -1.16 -20.41
N GLY A 82 -4.05 -0.13 -21.25
CA GLY A 82 -4.07 -0.26 -22.71
C GLY A 82 -5.37 -0.80 -23.32
N VAL A 83 -6.46 -0.82 -22.58
CA VAL A 83 -7.76 -1.31 -23.07
C VAL A 83 -8.84 -0.22 -22.98
N LYS A 84 -9.94 -0.44 -23.73
CA LYS A 84 -11.15 0.38 -23.59
C LYS A 84 -12.03 -0.19 -22.47
N ASP A 85 -12.86 0.65 -21.85
CA ASP A 85 -13.93 0.19 -20.97
C ASP A 85 -14.98 -0.54 -21.84
N THR A 86 -14.83 -1.88 -21.92
CA THR A 86 -15.63 -2.70 -22.82
C THR A 86 -17.07 -2.87 -22.32
N PHE A 87 -17.25 -2.79 -21.01
CA PHE A 87 -18.54 -3.12 -20.37
C PHE A 87 -19.27 -1.88 -19.82
N ASN A 88 -18.64 -0.71 -19.86
CA ASN A 88 -19.13 0.53 -19.20
C ASN A 88 -19.43 0.36 -17.71
N LEU A 89 -18.64 -0.50 -17.04
CA LEU A 89 -18.81 -0.81 -15.62
C LEU A 89 -17.80 -0.11 -14.71
N CYS A 90 -16.73 0.47 -15.31
CA CYS A 90 -15.66 1.08 -14.54
C CYS A 90 -16.03 2.50 -14.07
N ILE A 91 -16.11 2.69 -12.77
CA ILE A 91 -16.30 4.01 -12.13
C ILE A 91 -14.92 4.56 -11.79
N THR A 92 -14.36 5.36 -12.71
CA THR A 92 -12.97 5.83 -12.64
C THR A 92 -12.81 7.22 -12.01
N ASP A 93 -11.59 7.53 -11.60
CA ASP A 93 -11.14 8.86 -11.19
C ASP A 93 -9.82 9.21 -11.89
N PRO A 94 -9.89 9.86 -13.07
CA PRO A 94 -8.68 10.15 -13.85
C PRO A 94 -7.66 11.05 -13.16
N LYS A 95 -8.11 11.94 -12.26
CA LYS A 95 -7.20 12.80 -11.50
C LYS A 95 -6.43 11.96 -10.47
N ARG A 96 -7.09 11.02 -9.82
CA ARG A 96 -6.47 10.10 -8.89
C ARG A 96 -5.51 9.14 -9.61
N ASP A 97 -5.89 8.64 -10.80
CA ASP A 97 -5.00 7.83 -11.65
C ASP A 97 -3.68 8.59 -11.93
N GLU A 98 -3.77 9.88 -12.33
CA GLU A 98 -2.60 10.71 -12.60
C GLU A 98 -1.67 10.86 -11.38
N VAL A 99 -2.25 11.12 -10.21
CA VAL A 99 -1.51 11.27 -8.95
C VAL A 99 -0.84 9.95 -8.56
N GLU A 100 -1.57 8.83 -8.61
CA GLU A 100 -1.04 7.53 -8.22
C GLU A 100 0.07 7.06 -9.15
N LEU A 101 -0.05 7.26 -10.46
CA LEU A 101 1.02 6.95 -11.43
C LEU A 101 2.27 7.81 -11.19
N PHE A 102 2.10 9.10 -10.87
CA PHE A 102 3.22 9.95 -10.47
C PHE A 102 3.92 9.43 -9.20
N LEU A 103 3.14 9.14 -8.15
CA LEU A 103 3.65 8.65 -6.86
C LEU A 103 4.36 7.30 -7.03
N LEU A 104 3.74 6.37 -7.75
CA LEU A 104 4.30 5.05 -8.00
C LEU A 104 5.61 5.13 -8.78
N SER A 105 5.64 5.88 -9.88
CA SER A 105 6.88 6.08 -10.65
C SER A 105 7.99 6.70 -9.79
N SER A 106 7.65 7.68 -8.96
CA SER A 106 8.63 8.31 -8.06
C SER A 106 9.14 7.34 -6.99
N ALA A 107 8.25 6.55 -6.37
CA ALA A 107 8.63 5.57 -5.35
C ALA A 107 9.49 4.43 -5.92
N LEU A 108 9.18 3.97 -7.13
CA LEU A 108 9.99 2.98 -7.85
C LEU A 108 11.39 3.50 -8.16
N ASN A 109 11.52 4.76 -8.61
CA ASN A 109 12.81 5.39 -8.90
C ASN A 109 13.66 5.58 -7.64
N ASP A 110 13.05 5.99 -6.55
CA ASP A 110 13.74 6.27 -5.29
C ASP A 110 13.85 5.01 -4.39
N SER A 111 13.40 3.84 -4.88
CA SER A 111 13.40 2.55 -4.16
C SER A 111 12.68 2.59 -2.81
N LEU A 112 11.64 3.42 -2.68
CA LEU A 112 10.86 3.51 -1.45
C LEU A 112 9.94 2.28 -1.27
N PRO A 113 9.67 1.87 -0.01
CA PRO A 113 8.65 0.86 0.28
C PRO A 113 7.27 1.27 -0.24
N ILE A 114 6.53 0.29 -0.84
CA ILE A 114 5.20 0.51 -1.41
C ILE A 114 4.22 -0.52 -0.84
N LEU A 115 3.13 -0.03 -0.24
CA LEU A 115 1.98 -0.84 0.15
C LEU A 115 0.77 -0.46 -0.70
N GLY A 116 0.30 -1.37 -1.56
CA GLY A 116 -0.94 -1.22 -2.33
C GLY A 116 -2.10 -1.98 -1.68
N ILE A 117 -3.25 -1.31 -1.47
CA ILE A 117 -4.45 -1.91 -0.87
C ILE A 117 -5.59 -1.84 -1.89
N CYS A 118 -6.20 -2.96 -2.25
CA CYS A 118 -7.32 -3.10 -3.17
C CYS A 118 -7.03 -2.38 -4.51
N ARG A 119 -7.63 -1.23 -4.76
CA ARG A 119 -7.28 -0.40 -5.93
C ARG A 119 -5.78 -0.09 -6.02
N GLY A 120 -5.13 0.16 -4.87
CA GLY A 120 -3.68 0.41 -4.82
C GLY A 120 -2.84 -0.77 -5.25
N HIS A 121 -3.24 -2.00 -4.93
CA HIS A 121 -2.64 -3.23 -5.45
C HIS A 121 -2.76 -3.29 -6.98
N GLN A 122 -3.95 -3.03 -7.50
CA GLN A 122 -4.21 -3.01 -8.95
C GLN A 122 -3.39 -1.92 -9.66
N MET A 123 -3.33 -0.71 -9.08
CA MET A 123 -2.54 0.40 -9.63
C MET A 123 -1.03 0.11 -9.59
N THR A 124 -0.53 -0.53 -8.54
CA THR A 124 0.87 -0.96 -8.44
C THR A 124 1.23 -1.92 -9.59
N ASN A 125 0.32 -2.84 -9.90
CA ASN A 125 0.48 -3.78 -11.01
C ASN A 125 0.42 -3.06 -12.37
N VAL A 126 -0.61 -2.24 -12.59
CA VAL A 126 -0.82 -1.50 -13.85
C VAL A 126 0.30 -0.51 -14.14
N GLY A 127 0.77 0.22 -13.14
CA GLY A 127 1.86 1.18 -13.31
C GLY A 127 3.21 0.53 -13.67
N GLN A 128 3.30 -0.78 -13.60
CA GLN A 128 4.44 -1.59 -14.03
C GLN A 128 4.14 -2.37 -15.33
N GLY A 129 3.04 -2.06 -16.02
CA GLY A 129 2.68 -2.63 -17.31
C GLY A 129 1.84 -3.90 -17.23
N GLY A 130 1.32 -4.25 -16.05
CA GLY A 130 0.36 -5.33 -15.87
C GLY A 130 -1.05 -4.95 -16.32
N ALA A 131 -1.97 -5.92 -16.30
CA ALA A 131 -3.34 -5.75 -16.73
C ALA A 131 -4.35 -6.25 -15.70
N LEU A 132 -5.61 -5.81 -15.84
CA LEU A 132 -6.71 -6.16 -14.94
C LEU A 132 -7.87 -6.81 -15.69
N TYR A 133 -8.59 -7.71 -15.02
CA TYR A 133 -10.00 -7.93 -15.31
C TYR A 133 -10.76 -6.64 -15.04
N GLN A 134 -11.55 -6.17 -16.01
CA GLN A 134 -12.45 -5.03 -15.81
C GLN A 134 -13.64 -5.40 -14.93
N ASP A 135 -14.05 -6.68 -15.03
CA ASP A 135 -15.13 -7.26 -14.25
C ASP A 135 -14.90 -8.76 -14.11
N ILE A 136 -14.67 -9.24 -12.88
CA ILE A 136 -14.42 -10.65 -12.59
C ILE A 136 -15.59 -11.52 -13.08
N PRO A 137 -16.86 -11.25 -12.74
CA PRO A 137 -17.98 -12.08 -13.14
C PRO A 137 -18.13 -12.26 -14.66
N LEU A 138 -17.77 -11.25 -15.44
CA LEU A 138 -17.90 -11.29 -16.91
C LEU A 138 -16.70 -11.92 -17.61
N GLN A 139 -15.50 -11.77 -17.05
CA GLN A 139 -14.27 -12.12 -17.76
C GLN A 139 -13.56 -13.35 -17.19
N HIS A 140 -13.66 -13.58 -15.88
CA HIS A 140 -13.00 -14.71 -15.24
C HIS A 140 -13.85 -15.99 -15.36
N LYS A 141 -13.20 -17.09 -15.77
CA LYS A 141 -13.83 -18.41 -15.89
C LYS A 141 -13.19 -19.35 -14.89
N SER A 142 -13.99 -19.83 -13.95
CA SER A 142 -13.58 -20.83 -12.95
C SER A 142 -14.77 -21.74 -12.63
N ASP A 143 -14.50 -23.01 -12.39
CA ASP A 143 -15.50 -23.98 -11.90
C ASP A 143 -15.79 -23.75 -10.39
N ILE A 144 -14.87 -23.11 -9.67
CA ILE A 144 -15.04 -22.72 -8.28
C ILE A 144 -15.54 -21.28 -8.25
N LYS A 145 -16.65 -21.05 -7.56
CA LYS A 145 -17.23 -19.71 -7.43
C LYS A 145 -16.85 -19.11 -6.09
N VAL A 146 -16.10 -18.00 -6.14
CA VAL A 146 -15.84 -17.12 -5.00
C VAL A 146 -16.58 -15.79 -5.20
N ILE A 147 -17.11 -15.23 -4.14
CA ILE A 147 -17.79 -13.93 -4.19
C ILE A 147 -16.79 -12.88 -3.72
N HIS A 148 -16.37 -11.97 -4.63
CA HIS A 148 -15.42 -10.88 -4.34
C HIS A 148 -16.10 -9.55 -4.01
N ARG A 149 -17.42 -9.45 -4.30
CA ARG A 149 -18.22 -8.25 -4.01
C ARG A 149 -19.68 -8.63 -3.77
N ASP A 150 -20.28 -8.02 -2.76
CA ASP A 150 -21.72 -8.14 -2.53
C ASP A 150 -22.51 -7.61 -3.73
N SER A 151 -23.56 -8.32 -4.14
CA SER A 151 -24.43 -7.96 -5.28
C SER A 151 -25.11 -6.61 -5.08
N LEU A 152 -25.45 -6.26 -3.85
CA LEU A 152 -26.03 -4.95 -3.49
C LEU A 152 -24.98 -3.87 -3.31
N GLN A 153 -23.69 -4.24 -3.27
CA GLN A 153 -22.56 -3.33 -3.08
C GLN A 153 -22.62 -2.53 -1.77
N GLU A 154 -23.22 -3.10 -0.75
CA GLU A 154 -23.42 -2.45 0.55
C GLU A 154 -22.45 -2.96 1.61
N ASN A 155 -22.05 -4.25 1.53
CA ASN A 155 -21.27 -4.91 2.55
C ASN A 155 -20.02 -5.57 2.00
N TYR A 156 -19.02 -5.72 2.87
CA TYR A 156 -17.90 -6.63 2.60
C TYR A 156 -18.37 -8.08 2.63
N VAL A 157 -17.89 -8.86 1.68
CA VAL A 157 -17.94 -10.33 1.75
C VAL A 157 -16.61 -10.83 2.30
N TYR A 158 -16.56 -12.09 2.70
CA TYR A 158 -15.36 -12.72 3.25
C TYR A 158 -15.10 -14.03 2.54
N HIS A 159 -13.84 -14.32 2.26
CA HIS A 159 -13.40 -15.59 1.71
C HIS A 159 -11.98 -15.92 2.15
N ASP A 160 -11.61 -17.18 2.01
CA ASP A 160 -10.26 -17.64 2.31
C ASP A 160 -9.33 -17.42 1.12
N ILE A 161 -8.08 -17.11 1.43
CA ILE A 161 -6.98 -17.05 0.47
C ILE A 161 -5.85 -17.95 0.92
N GLU A 162 -5.09 -18.45 -0.05
CA GLU A 162 -3.90 -19.27 0.19
C GLU A 162 -2.65 -18.47 -0.19
N LEU A 163 -1.71 -18.37 0.76
CA LEU A 163 -0.44 -17.67 0.60
C LEU A 163 0.65 -18.65 0.12
N ASP A 164 1.49 -18.20 -0.80
CA ASP A 164 2.72 -18.86 -1.19
C ASP A 164 3.70 -18.85 -0.01
N THR A 165 4.10 -20.04 0.46
CA THR A 165 4.98 -20.20 1.63
C THR A 165 6.41 -19.68 1.41
N THR A 166 6.75 -19.30 0.17
CA THR A 166 8.04 -18.69 -0.19
C THR A 166 7.95 -17.15 -0.30
N SER A 167 6.81 -16.57 0.08
CA SER A 167 6.57 -15.14 -0.04
C SER A 167 6.92 -14.37 1.24
N ALA A 168 7.30 -13.11 1.07
CA ALA A 168 7.41 -12.16 2.18
C ALA A 168 6.08 -12.00 2.92
N LEU A 169 4.96 -12.02 2.18
CA LEU A 169 3.64 -11.93 2.79
C LEU A 169 3.36 -13.12 3.73
N PHE A 170 3.79 -14.34 3.36
CA PHE A 170 3.71 -15.50 4.26
C PHE A 170 4.57 -15.31 5.51
N GLU A 171 5.79 -14.82 5.38
CA GLU A 171 6.67 -14.53 6.53
C GLU A 171 6.03 -13.50 7.48
N ILE A 172 5.41 -12.45 6.94
CA ILE A 172 4.72 -11.42 7.71
C ILE A 172 3.52 -11.99 8.48
N TYR A 173 2.64 -12.73 7.81
CA TYR A 173 1.43 -13.26 8.43
C TYR A 173 1.69 -14.49 9.30
N GLY A 174 2.64 -15.35 8.91
CA GLY A 174 2.98 -16.61 9.60
C GLY A 174 1.90 -17.68 9.45
N THR A 175 1.09 -17.62 8.40
CA THR A 175 0.03 -18.60 8.09
C THR A 175 -0.13 -18.76 6.60
N ARG A 176 -0.46 -19.98 6.16
CA ARG A 176 -0.74 -20.28 4.75
C ARG A 176 -2.16 -19.89 4.33
N HIS A 177 -3.11 -19.94 5.27
CA HIS A 177 -4.51 -19.62 5.00
C HIS A 177 -4.90 -18.39 5.81
N LEU A 178 -5.57 -17.46 5.14
CA LEU A 178 -6.04 -16.22 5.75
C LEU A 178 -7.46 -15.96 5.27
N ASN A 179 -8.38 -15.68 6.20
CA ASN A 179 -9.72 -15.21 5.87
C ASN A 179 -9.67 -13.69 5.71
N VAL A 180 -10.15 -13.19 4.58
CA VAL A 180 -10.04 -11.77 4.22
C VAL A 180 -11.39 -11.19 3.83
N ASN A 181 -11.55 -9.90 4.10
CA ASN A 181 -12.68 -9.13 3.58
C ASN A 181 -12.45 -8.80 2.10
N SER A 182 -13.52 -8.70 1.34
CA SER A 182 -13.46 -8.44 -0.10
C SER A 182 -14.56 -7.47 -0.53
N PHE A 183 -14.20 -6.52 -1.39
CA PHE A 183 -15.13 -5.54 -1.98
C PHE A 183 -14.60 -5.05 -3.34
N HIS A 184 -14.38 -5.96 -4.28
CA HIS A 184 -13.85 -5.59 -5.60
C HIS A 184 -14.49 -6.42 -6.71
N HIS A 185 -14.57 -5.85 -7.91
CA HIS A 185 -14.98 -6.54 -9.12
C HIS A 185 -13.89 -6.53 -10.20
N GLN A 186 -12.83 -5.70 -10.02
CA GLN A 186 -11.61 -5.78 -10.81
C GLN A 186 -10.58 -6.63 -10.08
N ALA A 187 -9.66 -7.26 -10.82
CA ALA A 187 -8.52 -8.00 -10.27
C ALA A 187 -7.37 -8.05 -11.26
N VAL A 188 -6.16 -8.34 -10.77
CA VAL A 188 -4.98 -8.57 -11.61
C VAL A 188 -5.20 -9.84 -12.46
N ILE A 189 -4.98 -9.70 -13.78
CA ILE A 189 -4.97 -10.82 -14.75
C ILE A 189 -3.56 -11.19 -15.18
N ASN A 190 -2.71 -10.17 -15.41
CA ASN A 190 -1.31 -10.33 -15.77
C ASN A 190 -0.45 -9.45 -14.88
N GLU A 191 0.60 -10.03 -14.31
CA GLU A 191 1.56 -9.28 -13.50
C GLU A 191 2.37 -8.30 -14.36
N GLY A 192 2.64 -7.11 -13.81
CA GLY A 192 3.49 -6.10 -14.40
C GLY A 192 4.91 -6.09 -13.84
N GLY A 193 5.90 -5.85 -14.68
CA GLY A 193 7.29 -5.74 -14.26
C GLY A 193 7.81 -6.99 -13.56
N SER A 194 8.32 -6.81 -12.33
CA SER A 194 8.79 -7.90 -11.47
C SER A 194 7.78 -8.33 -10.40
N MET A 195 6.52 -7.91 -10.51
CA MET A 195 5.48 -8.37 -9.59
C MET A 195 5.20 -9.86 -9.81
N ARG A 196 5.00 -10.61 -8.73
CA ARG A 196 4.52 -11.99 -8.76
C ARG A 196 3.34 -12.16 -7.82
N THR A 197 2.34 -12.94 -8.24
CA THR A 197 1.21 -13.30 -7.39
C THR A 197 1.70 -14.22 -6.27
N VAL A 198 1.34 -13.87 -5.03
CA VAL A 198 1.73 -14.61 -3.82
C VAL A 198 0.55 -15.03 -2.94
N ALA A 199 -0.66 -14.64 -3.31
CA ALA A 199 -1.87 -15.17 -2.70
C ALA A 199 -2.98 -15.29 -3.74
N ARG A 200 -3.80 -16.34 -3.61
CA ARG A 200 -4.96 -16.58 -4.48
C ARG A 200 -6.18 -17.00 -3.67
N ALA A 201 -7.34 -16.57 -4.14
CA ALA A 201 -8.61 -17.15 -3.75
C ALA A 201 -8.80 -18.55 -4.42
N ALA A 202 -9.78 -19.32 -3.96
CA ALA A 202 -10.01 -20.68 -4.45
C ALA A 202 -10.36 -20.73 -5.94
N ASP A 203 -10.92 -19.66 -6.51
CA ASP A 203 -11.21 -19.54 -7.94
C ASP A 203 -10.00 -19.14 -8.79
N GLY A 204 -8.84 -18.90 -8.16
CA GLY A 204 -7.58 -18.55 -8.81
C GLY A 204 -7.34 -17.05 -8.97
N ILE A 205 -8.25 -16.17 -8.53
CA ILE A 205 -8.06 -14.72 -8.55
C ILE A 205 -6.85 -14.34 -7.68
N CYS A 206 -6.03 -13.41 -8.20
CA CYS A 206 -4.90 -12.84 -7.48
C CYS A 206 -5.39 -11.97 -6.33
N GLU A 207 -5.02 -12.34 -5.10
CA GLU A 207 -5.38 -11.63 -3.87
C GLU A 207 -4.21 -10.89 -3.24
N ALA A 208 -2.99 -11.23 -3.63
CA ALA A 208 -1.80 -10.44 -3.31
C ALA A 208 -0.68 -10.69 -4.31
N ALA A 209 0.14 -9.66 -4.51
CA ALA A 209 1.37 -9.75 -5.27
C ALA A 209 2.48 -8.98 -4.57
N GLU A 210 3.74 -9.41 -4.75
CA GLU A 210 4.94 -8.77 -4.25
C GLU A 210 6.00 -8.62 -5.33
N TRP A 211 7.00 -7.78 -5.09
CA TRP A 211 8.12 -7.58 -6.00
C TRP A 211 9.18 -8.68 -5.86
N GLY A 212 9.64 -9.22 -6.98
CA GLY A 212 10.80 -10.10 -7.03
C GLY A 212 10.61 -11.41 -6.29
N LYS A 213 11.61 -11.79 -5.49
CA LYS A 213 11.65 -13.03 -4.73
C LYS A 213 11.55 -12.81 -3.21
N GLY A 214 10.95 -11.71 -2.78
CA GLY A 214 10.79 -11.39 -1.36
C GLY A 214 11.39 -10.03 -0.97
N LEU A 215 11.52 -9.76 0.35
CA LEU A 215 11.91 -8.46 0.91
C LEU A 215 13.36 -8.04 0.63
N ASP A 216 14.22 -8.99 0.23
CA ASP A 216 15.65 -8.72 0.01
C ASP A 216 15.93 -7.83 -1.20
N ASP A 217 14.95 -7.70 -2.12
CA ASP A 217 15.07 -6.89 -3.34
C ASP A 217 14.42 -5.51 -3.15
N ARG A 218 13.11 -5.48 -2.97
CA ARG A 218 12.34 -4.24 -2.74
C ARG A 218 11.12 -4.55 -1.90
N TRP A 219 10.83 -3.70 -0.93
CA TRP A 219 9.60 -3.82 -0.16
C TRP A 219 8.41 -3.25 -0.97
N ILE A 220 7.83 -4.05 -1.87
CA ILE A 220 6.62 -3.71 -2.63
C ILE A 220 5.64 -4.86 -2.47
N ILE A 221 4.55 -4.61 -1.76
CA ILE A 221 3.47 -5.57 -1.53
C ILE A 221 2.14 -4.92 -1.88
N GLY A 222 1.35 -5.62 -2.69
CA GLY A 222 -0.04 -5.29 -2.96
C GLY A 222 -0.97 -6.37 -2.43
N VAL A 223 -2.04 -5.99 -1.73
CA VAL A 223 -3.09 -6.88 -1.27
C VAL A 223 -4.44 -6.43 -1.82
N GLN A 224 -5.26 -7.37 -2.30
CA GLN A 224 -6.55 -7.06 -2.92
C GLN A 224 -7.64 -6.81 -1.87
N PHE A 225 -7.49 -7.41 -0.70
CA PHE A 225 -8.37 -7.21 0.46
C PHE A 225 -8.05 -5.91 1.22
N HIS A 226 -8.86 -5.61 2.26
CA HIS A 226 -8.76 -4.37 3.04
C HIS A 226 -8.32 -4.62 4.49
N PRO A 227 -7.00 -4.83 4.74
CA PRO A 227 -6.49 -5.04 6.10
C PRO A 227 -6.71 -3.81 7.00
N GLU A 228 -6.77 -2.59 6.42
CA GLU A 228 -7.03 -1.34 7.13
C GLU A 228 -8.47 -1.22 7.68
N ARG A 229 -9.32 -2.15 7.32
CA ARG A 229 -10.69 -2.24 7.85
C ARG A 229 -10.89 -3.41 8.79
N GLN A 230 -10.06 -4.45 8.66
CA GLN A 230 -10.19 -5.69 9.43
C GLN A 230 -9.29 -5.72 10.68
N PHE A 231 -8.21 -4.93 10.74
CA PHE A 231 -7.22 -4.98 11.83
C PHE A 231 -7.81 -4.70 13.23
N LYS A 232 -8.92 -3.96 13.34
CA LYS A 232 -9.58 -3.66 14.61
C LYS A 232 -10.31 -4.88 15.20
N THR A 233 -10.77 -5.79 14.35
CA THR A 233 -11.45 -7.03 14.74
C THR A 233 -10.52 -8.23 14.69
N GLU A 234 -9.56 -8.24 13.82
CA GLU A 234 -8.59 -9.32 13.61
C GLU A 234 -7.15 -8.77 13.63
N SER A 235 -6.53 -8.86 14.79
CA SER A 235 -5.20 -8.27 15.05
C SER A 235 -4.07 -8.80 14.13
N ILE A 236 -4.28 -9.94 13.47
CA ILE A 236 -3.33 -10.51 12.52
C ILE A 236 -3.00 -9.53 11.39
N HIS A 237 -3.98 -8.69 10.98
CA HIS A 237 -3.78 -7.71 9.92
C HIS A 237 -2.87 -6.54 10.32
N THR A 238 -2.63 -6.32 11.62
CA THR A 238 -1.64 -5.33 12.10
C THR A 238 -0.21 -5.71 11.71
N LYS A 239 0.07 -6.99 11.49
CA LYS A 239 1.41 -7.45 11.10
C LYS A 239 1.88 -6.82 9.77
N LEU A 240 0.99 -6.66 8.78
CA LEU A 240 1.34 -6.10 7.48
C LEU A 240 1.75 -4.62 7.59
N ILE A 241 0.96 -3.80 8.29
CA ILE A 241 1.29 -2.39 8.44
C ILE A 241 2.53 -2.18 9.30
N LYS A 242 2.75 -3.03 10.30
CA LYS A 242 3.97 -3.01 11.12
C LYS A 242 5.21 -3.28 10.27
N ALA A 243 5.21 -4.35 9.47
CA ALA A 243 6.33 -4.68 8.57
C ALA A 243 6.59 -3.56 7.54
N TYR A 244 5.52 -2.94 7.01
CA TYR A 244 5.65 -1.81 6.10
C TYR A 244 6.30 -0.59 6.77
N ILE A 245 5.86 -0.22 7.99
CA ILE A 245 6.40 0.93 8.73
C ILE A 245 7.86 0.69 9.11
N GLU A 246 8.22 -0.53 9.53
CA GLU A 246 9.60 -0.92 9.81
C GLU A 246 10.49 -0.79 8.56
N ALA A 247 9.98 -1.13 7.38
CA ALA A 247 10.70 -0.92 6.11
C ALA A 247 10.86 0.56 5.74
N CYS A 248 9.89 1.41 6.08
CA CYS A 248 9.96 2.86 5.81
C CYS A 248 10.88 3.62 6.77
N PHE A 249 11.05 3.13 7.99
CA PHE A 249 11.76 3.80 9.08
C PHE A 249 12.65 2.80 9.84
N PRO A 250 13.69 2.22 9.16
CA PRO A 250 14.58 1.20 9.69
C PRO A 250 15.43 1.68 10.88
#